data_f118c77d2546b1cd9d4a66b2a3910b24
#
_entry.id   f118c77d2546b1cd9d4a66b2a3910b24
#
_cell.length_a   1.000
_cell.length_b   1.000
_cell.length_c   1.000
_cell.angle_alpha   90.00
_cell.angle_beta   90.00
_cell.angle_gamma   90.00
#
_symmetry.space_group_name_H-M   'P 1'
#
loop_
_entity.id
_entity.type
_entity.pdbx_description
1 polymer ?
#
loop_
_entity_poly.entity_id
_entity_poly.type
_entity_poly.pdbx_seq_one_letter_code
_entity_poly.pdbx_strand_id
1 'polypeptide(L)' 'MKSAREMFEELGWYLDIETNDNQIVYSKNKFNNDTFGFIGAKTITFDKEMESVYLDDVNDISMLLLQAISLQINELGWK' A
#
# COMPACT_ATOMS: atom_id res chain seq x y z
N MET A 1 -17.22 -6.81 -8.08
CA MET A 1 -15.98 -7.20 -7.40
C MET A 1 -15.12 -5.98 -7.14
N LYS A 2 -14.53 -5.90 -5.96
CA LYS A 2 -13.66 -4.77 -5.64
C LYS A 2 -12.30 -4.92 -6.30
N SER A 3 -11.74 -3.80 -6.75
CA SER A 3 -10.36 -3.77 -7.19
C SER A 3 -9.42 -3.73 -5.97
N ALA A 4 -8.15 -4.02 -6.21
CA ALA A 4 -7.15 -3.92 -5.14
C ALA A 4 -7.11 -2.50 -4.58
N ARG A 5 -7.17 -1.49 -5.44
CA ARG A 5 -7.17 -0.09 -5.02
C ARG A 5 -8.33 0.21 -4.08
N GLU A 6 -9.53 -0.28 -4.41
CA GLU A 6 -10.69 -0.07 -3.55
C GLU A 6 -10.51 -0.73 -2.18
N MET A 7 -9.93 -1.93 -2.16
CA MET A 7 -9.66 -2.61 -0.90
C MET A 7 -8.64 -1.85 -0.06
N PHE A 8 -7.58 -1.34 -0.68
CA PHE A 8 -6.60 -0.51 0.03
C PHE A 8 -7.23 0.75 0.59
N GLU A 9 -8.07 1.42 -0.19
CA GLU A 9 -8.73 2.64 0.26
C GLU A 9 -9.65 2.40 1.46
N GLU A 10 -10.35 1.28 1.48
CA GLU A 10 -11.18 0.92 2.62
C GLU A 10 -10.37 0.72 3.90
N LEU A 11 -9.10 0.37 3.76
CA LEU A 11 -8.20 0.16 4.90
C LEU A 11 -7.41 1.42 5.25
N GLY A 12 -7.69 2.53 4.55
CA GLY A 12 -7.01 3.80 4.81
C GLY A 12 -5.71 3.99 4.04
N TRP A 13 -5.46 3.15 3.04
CA TRP A 13 -4.28 3.25 2.18
C TRP A 13 -4.69 3.87 0.85
N TYR A 14 -3.94 4.86 0.39
CA TYR A 14 -4.27 5.59 -0.83
C TYR A 14 -3.09 5.59 -1.78
N LEU A 15 -3.40 5.66 -3.08
CA LEU A 15 -2.36 5.75 -4.11
C LEU A 15 -1.51 6.98 -3.86
N ASP A 16 -0.20 6.75 -3.81
CA ASP A 16 0.77 7.81 -3.57
C ASP A 16 1.18 8.46 -4.88
N ILE A 17 1.60 9.73 -4.81
CA ILE A 17 2.07 10.49 -5.97
C ILE A 17 3.29 9.83 -6.63
N GLU A 18 4.01 8.99 -5.90
CA GLU A 18 5.17 8.28 -6.44
C GLU A 18 4.80 7.10 -7.34
N THR A 19 3.51 6.76 -7.45
CA THR A 19 3.05 5.75 -8.40
C THR A 19 3.35 6.21 -9.83
N ASN A 20 3.93 5.31 -10.62
CA ASN A 20 4.29 5.60 -12.01
C ASN A 20 4.23 4.32 -12.85
N ASP A 21 4.81 4.34 -14.05
CA ASP A 21 4.77 3.18 -14.95
C ASP A 21 5.54 1.97 -14.41
N ASN A 22 6.49 2.18 -13.50
CA ASN A 22 7.36 1.12 -12.97
C ASN A 22 6.94 0.62 -11.59
N GLN A 23 6.07 1.34 -10.91
CA GLN A 23 5.71 0.97 -9.54
C GLN A 23 4.33 1.51 -9.14
N ILE A 24 3.68 0.77 -8.26
CA ILE A 24 2.45 1.23 -7.61
C ILE A 24 2.79 1.43 -6.13
N VAL A 25 2.51 2.61 -5.61
CA VAL A 25 2.79 2.95 -4.21
C VAL A 25 1.49 3.32 -3.52
N TYR A 26 1.21 2.63 -2.43
CA TYR A 26 0.12 2.99 -1.52
C TYR A 26 0.72 3.53 -0.24
N SER A 27 0.13 4.59 0.28
CA SER A 27 0.61 5.18 1.52
C SER A 27 -0.52 5.38 2.52
N LYS A 28 -0.14 5.33 3.80
CA LYS A 28 -1.04 5.61 4.90
C LYS A 28 -0.31 6.52 5.86
N ASN A 29 -0.83 7.72 6.04
CA ASN A 29 -0.21 8.72 6.88
C ASN A 29 -0.29 8.33 8.36
N LYS A 30 0.79 8.62 9.09
CA LYS A 30 0.84 8.48 10.54
C LYS A 30 0.76 9.86 11.16
N PHE A 31 -0.07 9.98 12.19
CA PHE A 31 -0.22 11.23 12.92
C PHE A 31 -0.01 10.98 14.40
N ASN A 32 0.60 11.95 15.05
CA ASN A 32 0.75 11.94 16.51
C ASN A 32 -0.29 12.90 17.09
N ASN A 33 -1.28 12.34 17.76
CA ASN A 33 -2.37 13.13 18.35
C ASN A 33 -1.88 14.08 19.44
N ASP A 34 -0.81 13.71 20.14
CA ASP A 34 -0.27 14.54 21.22
C ASP A 34 0.43 15.78 20.72
N THR A 35 1.00 15.71 19.51
CA THR A 35 1.73 16.83 18.91
C THR A 35 0.95 17.47 17.78
N PHE A 36 -0.20 16.94 17.41
CA PHE A 36 -1.01 17.39 16.27
C PHE A 36 -0.22 17.37 14.97
N GLY A 37 0.82 16.53 14.89
CA GLY A 37 1.73 16.54 13.76
C GLY A 37 1.67 15.29 12.92
N PHE A 38 1.98 15.49 11.64
CA PHE A 38 2.29 14.39 10.72
C PHE A 38 3.68 13.88 11.07
N ILE A 39 3.80 12.59 11.40
CA ILE A 39 5.08 12.00 11.81
C ILE A 39 5.63 11.01 10.80
N GLY A 40 5.07 10.96 9.61
CA GLY A 40 5.56 10.09 8.56
C GLY A 40 4.46 9.34 7.86
N ALA A 41 4.85 8.43 7.01
CA ALA A 41 3.91 7.60 6.27
C ALA A 41 4.40 6.15 6.27
N LYS A 42 3.44 5.23 6.30
CA LYS A 42 3.69 3.84 5.97
C LYS A 42 3.52 3.70 4.47
N THR A 43 4.36 2.92 3.82
CA THR A 43 4.22 2.71 2.38
C THR A 43 4.29 1.24 2.03
N ILE A 44 3.55 0.88 0.99
CA ILE A 44 3.62 -0.44 0.37
C ILE A 44 3.84 -0.19 -1.12
N THR A 45 4.99 -0.62 -1.62
CA THR A 45 5.40 -0.40 -3.00
C THR A 45 5.42 -1.72 -3.76
N PHE A 46 4.72 -1.74 -4.89
CA PHE A 46 4.74 -2.88 -5.81
C PHE A 46 5.67 -2.51 -6.96
N ASP A 47 6.86 -3.11 -6.97
CA ASP A 47 7.85 -2.87 -8.02
C ASP A 47 7.54 -3.78 -9.21
N LYS A 48 7.11 -3.20 -10.31
CA LYS A 48 6.68 -3.97 -11.49
C LYS A 48 7.84 -4.63 -12.21
N GLU A 49 9.00 -4.01 -12.16
CA GLU A 49 10.18 -4.54 -12.84
C GLU A 49 10.73 -5.76 -12.11
N MET A 50 10.86 -5.67 -10.80
CA MET A 50 11.39 -6.77 -9.98
C MET A 50 10.33 -7.75 -9.52
N GLU A 51 9.06 -7.45 -9.76
CA GLU A 51 7.91 -8.23 -9.28
C GLU A 51 8.02 -8.48 -7.78
N SER A 52 8.29 -7.41 -7.03
CA SER A 52 8.48 -7.50 -5.58
C SER A 52 7.64 -6.47 -4.86
N VAL A 53 7.40 -6.71 -3.58
CA VAL A 53 6.62 -5.82 -2.73
C VAL A 53 7.50 -5.35 -1.59
N TYR A 54 7.61 -4.04 -1.44
CA TYR A 54 8.39 -3.42 -0.37
C TYR A 54 7.45 -2.81 0.65
N LEU A 55 7.69 -3.13 1.91
CA LEU A 55 6.92 -2.60 3.04
C LEU A 55 7.82 -1.67 3.84
N ASP A 56 7.42 -0.43 3.99
CA ASP A 56 8.16 0.55 4.77
C ASP A 56 7.32 0.97 5.98
N ASP A 57 7.88 0.75 7.16
CA ASP A 57 7.25 1.08 8.44
C ASP A 57 5.91 0.37 8.66
N VAL A 58 5.81 -0.85 8.13
CA VAL A 58 4.65 -1.73 8.32
C VAL A 58 5.09 -2.88 9.19
N ASN A 59 4.65 -2.89 10.44
CA ASN A 59 5.11 -3.88 11.42
C ASN A 59 4.23 -5.13 11.48
N ASP A 60 2.97 -4.99 11.09
CA ASP A 60 2.05 -6.11 11.07
C ASP A 60 1.11 -5.99 9.88
N ILE A 61 0.66 -7.11 9.38
CA ILE A 61 -0.23 -7.17 8.22
C ILE A 61 -1.48 -7.92 8.64
N SER A 62 -2.62 -7.23 8.66
CA SER A 62 -3.90 -7.87 8.93
C SER A 62 -4.30 -8.77 7.75
N MET A 63 -5.23 -9.67 8.00
CA MET A 63 -5.74 -10.53 6.92
C MET A 63 -6.36 -9.70 5.79
N LEU A 64 -7.04 -8.61 6.13
CA LEU A 64 -7.64 -7.75 5.10
C LEU A 64 -6.57 -7.06 4.27
N LEU A 65 -5.50 -6.60 4.91
CA LEU A 65 -4.39 -5.99 4.19
C LEU A 65 -3.68 -7.01 3.31
N LEU A 66 -3.48 -8.21 3.82
CA LEU A 66 -2.87 -9.29 3.03
C LEU A 66 -3.71 -9.61 1.80
N GLN A 67 -5.04 -9.63 1.95
CA GLN A 67 -5.94 -9.86 0.83
C GLN A 67 -5.83 -8.75 -0.22
N ALA A 68 -5.71 -7.50 0.21
CA ALA A 68 -5.53 -6.37 -0.72
C ALA A 68 -4.20 -6.50 -1.48
N ILE A 69 -3.13 -6.86 -0.78
CA ILE A 69 -1.83 -7.07 -1.40
C ILE A 69 -1.90 -8.21 -2.42
N SER A 70 -2.51 -9.32 -2.03
CA SER A 70 -2.65 -10.50 -2.92
C SER A 70 -3.45 -10.16 -4.16
N LEU A 71 -4.53 -9.39 -4.02
CA LEU A 71 -5.34 -8.98 -5.16
C LEU A 71 -4.54 -8.07 -6.09
N GLN A 72 -3.74 -7.16 -5.54
CA GLN A 72 -2.91 -6.28 -6.36
C GLN A 72 -1.89 -7.09 -7.15
N ILE A 73 -1.27 -8.08 -6.54
CA ILE A 73 -0.33 -8.97 -7.22
C ILE A 73 -1.04 -9.70 -8.36
N ASN A 74 -2.25 -10.16 -8.11
CA ASN A 74 -3.04 -10.86 -9.11
C ASN A 74 -3.42 -9.94 -10.26
N GLU A 75 -3.81 -8.70 -9.96
CA GLU A 75 -4.16 -7.71 -11.00
C GLU A 75 -2.96 -7.35 -11.87
N LEU A 76 -1.74 -7.39 -11.30
CA LEU A 76 -0.51 -7.13 -12.03
C LEU A 76 -0.08 -8.34 -12.88
N GLY A 77 -0.72 -9.49 -12.69
CA GLY A 77 -0.38 -10.69 -13.43
C GLY A 77 0.86 -11.39 -12.93
N TRP A 78 1.32 -11.10 -11.73
CA TRP A 78 2.49 -11.76 -11.15
C TRP A 78 2.14 -13.19 -10.72
N LYS A 79 3.14 -14.05 -10.77
CA LYS A 79 2.95 -15.45 -10.38
C LYS A 79 3.63 -15.78 -9.07
#